data_01943ccf43dc5e1bfeeb7db28da8805d
#
_entry.id   01943ccf43dc5e1bfeeb7db28da8805d
#
_cell.length_a   1.000
_cell.length_b   1.000
_cell.length_c   1.000
_cell.angle_alpha   90.00
_cell.angle_beta   90.00
_cell.angle_gamma   90.00
#
_symmetry.space_group_name_H-M   'P 1'
#
loop_
_entity.id
_entity.type
_entity.pdbx_description
1 polymer ?
#
loop_
_entity_poly.entity_id
_entity_poly.type
_entity_poly.pdbx_seq_one_letter_code
_entity_poly.pdbx_strand_id
1 'polypeptide(L)'
;MNVKKILLNALFLLFFFQSALFSQETTENLFAGIEIGSKGIKMSVLDVKNIKRGDFVIKSYWSENVGIARGIAIDGNLAKEDIEKTALVVLSNYSKIKNDFKVTDENIFIVGSSGVAMAKNTQELADKIKLLTNKTLDFIDAQTEGKMLLKGCVPPSDYKDSMILDIGGGNTKGGYIDVRNNDAFVFFPLSVSYGTITLTEAVIKKTRKDDISEYNEKSFGFLPTLRDQINAMYGTSPVALEKEKVFMSGGAVWAFYTLYNGVAKETFNKFNLEDVLNYDAILKNNFRKFEELAKTDKDAERVLKTYSQKYLISGSNILLVCLEAIPEINDKKLYFAKEGQIAWLVSYIADRSKKIKKIY
;
A
#
# COMPACT_ATOMS: atom_id res chain seq x y z
N MET A 1 17.14 65.46 -24.60
CA MET A 1 16.71 64.22 -23.90
C MET A 1 17.41 63.04 -24.56
N ASN A 2 18.21 62.31 -23.81
CA ASN A 2 19.30 61.48 -24.41
C ASN A 2 18.72 60.11 -24.85
N VAL A 3 18.61 59.89 -26.16
CA VAL A 3 18.08 58.66 -26.84
C VAL A 3 18.73 57.38 -26.25
N LYS A 4 20.00 57.44 -25.87
CA LYS A 4 20.71 56.30 -25.22
C LYS A 4 20.11 55.88 -23.89
N LYS A 5 19.53 56.80 -23.11
CA LYS A 5 18.87 56.46 -21.82
C LYS A 5 17.51 55.78 -22.03
N ILE A 6 16.79 56.16 -23.12
CA ILE A 6 15.49 55.57 -23.46
C ILE A 6 15.69 54.11 -23.95
N LEU A 7 16.70 53.87 -24.81
CA LEU A 7 17.06 52.52 -25.26
C LEU A 7 17.52 51.62 -24.11
N LEU A 8 18.30 52.16 -23.13
CA LEU A 8 18.77 51.34 -22.00
C LEU A 8 17.62 50.96 -21.06
N ASN A 9 16.67 51.85 -20.84
CA ASN A 9 15.48 51.56 -20.02
C ASN A 9 14.50 50.61 -20.74
N ALA A 10 14.37 50.67 -22.06
CA ALA A 10 13.57 49.71 -22.82
C ALA A 10 14.19 48.33 -22.85
N LEU A 11 15.53 48.22 -22.92
CA LEU A 11 16.23 46.94 -22.81
C LEU A 11 16.11 46.32 -21.42
N PHE A 12 16.12 47.14 -20.36
CA PHE A 12 15.96 46.68 -18.96
C PHE A 12 14.53 46.17 -18.70
N LEU A 13 13.51 46.82 -19.24
CA LEU A 13 12.10 46.39 -19.19
C LEU A 13 11.86 45.08 -19.95
N LEU A 14 12.50 44.89 -21.13
CA LEU A 14 12.43 43.64 -21.89
C LEU A 14 13.10 42.46 -21.14
N PHE A 15 14.18 42.69 -20.38
CA PHE A 15 14.81 41.65 -19.55
C PHE A 15 13.95 41.26 -18.34
N PHE A 16 13.22 42.19 -17.75
CA PHE A 16 12.28 41.90 -16.67
C PHE A 16 11.03 41.14 -17.15
N PHE A 17 10.57 41.37 -18.38
CA PHE A 17 9.47 40.60 -18.97
C PHE A 17 9.87 39.18 -19.39
N GLN A 18 11.13 38.93 -19.73
CA GLN A 18 11.59 37.59 -20.04
C GLN A 18 11.78 36.74 -18.77
N SER A 19 12.15 37.32 -17.63
CA SER A 19 12.27 36.57 -16.37
C SER A 19 10.93 36.20 -15.71
N ALA A 20 9.82 36.86 -16.08
CA ALA A 20 8.48 36.51 -15.62
C ALA A 20 7.83 35.36 -16.42
N LEU A 21 8.41 34.99 -17.58
CA LEU A 21 7.90 33.89 -18.43
C LEU A 21 8.53 32.51 -18.12
N PHE A 22 9.49 32.43 -17.19
CA PHE A 22 10.22 31.18 -16.91
C PHE A 22 9.81 30.47 -15.61
N SER A 23 8.67 30.80 -15.01
CA SER A 23 8.17 30.10 -13.83
C SER A 23 6.68 29.78 -13.90
N GLN A 24 6.19 29.34 -15.03
CA GLN A 24 5.04 28.45 -15.05
C GLN A 24 5.58 27.02 -14.98
N GLU A 25 5.69 26.46 -13.77
CA GLU A 25 5.72 24.99 -13.64
C GLU A 25 4.50 24.48 -14.42
N THR A 26 4.77 23.84 -15.55
CA THR A 26 3.71 23.25 -16.37
C THR A 26 3.06 22.13 -15.55
N THR A 27 1.89 22.39 -15.01
CA THR A 27 1.07 21.40 -14.27
C THR A 27 0.57 20.26 -15.16
N GLU A 28 0.84 20.33 -16.47
CA GLU A 28 0.40 19.36 -17.48
C GLU A 28 0.88 17.92 -17.27
N ASN A 29 1.94 17.73 -16.47
CA ASN A 29 2.50 16.41 -16.19
C ASN A 29 2.22 15.90 -14.77
N LEU A 30 1.42 16.62 -13.99
CA LEU A 30 1.02 16.18 -12.67
C LEU A 30 -0.15 15.21 -12.75
N PHE A 31 0.00 14.08 -12.09
CA PHE A 31 -1.02 13.04 -11.93
C PHE A 31 -1.16 12.70 -10.46
N ALA A 32 -2.35 12.32 -10.04
CA ALA A 32 -2.59 11.93 -8.67
C ALA A 32 -3.49 10.70 -8.57
N GLY A 33 -3.31 9.94 -7.49
CA GLY A 33 -4.17 8.83 -7.13
C GLY A 33 -4.60 8.91 -5.68
N ILE A 34 -5.84 8.48 -5.46
CA ILE A 34 -6.43 8.26 -4.15
C ILE A 34 -6.77 6.78 -4.05
N GLU A 35 -6.03 6.04 -3.23
CA GLU A 35 -6.30 4.64 -2.92
C GLU A 35 -7.23 4.55 -1.71
N ILE A 36 -8.33 3.84 -1.84
CA ILE A 36 -9.17 3.43 -0.71
C ILE A 36 -8.74 2.02 -0.31
N GLY A 37 -7.92 1.94 0.73
CA GLY A 37 -7.48 0.68 1.32
C GLY A 37 -8.32 0.29 2.52
N SER A 38 -8.25 -0.97 2.94
CA SER A 38 -9.05 -1.53 4.04
C SER A 38 -8.88 -0.78 5.37
N LYS A 39 -7.70 -0.29 5.67
CA LYS A 39 -7.37 0.44 6.91
C LYS A 39 -7.44 1.95 6.74
N GLY A 40 -7.06 2.47 5.58
CA GLY A 40 -6.94 3.90 5.36
C GLY A 40 -6.93 4.25 3.89
N ILE A 41 -6.96 5.55 3.64
CA ILE A 41 -6.86 6.15 2.32
C ILE A 41 -5.44 6.64 2.14
N LYS A 42 -4.84 6.34 0.99
CA LYS A 42 -3.50 6.80 0.63
C LYS A 42 -3.58 7.67 -0.60
N MET A 43 -2.83 8.74 -0.60
CA MET A 43 -2.75 9.71 -1.67
C MET A 43 -1.33 9.83 -2.18
N SER A 44 -1.17 9.89 -3.50
CA SER A 44 0.13 10.15 -4.13
C SER A 44 -0.02 11.13 -5.28
N VAL A 45 0.90 12.10 -5.36
CA VAL A 45 1.01 13.05 -6.48
C VAL A 45 2.34 12.80 -7.18
N LEU A 46 2.27 12.53 -8.47
CA LEU A 46 3.41 12.22 -9.33
C LEU A 46 3.63 13.33 -10.36
N ASP A 47 4.90 13.68 -10.56
CA ASP A 47 5.34 14.45 -11.71
C ASP A 47 5.93 13.46 -12.74
N VAL A 48 5.19 13.22 -13.80
CA VAL A 48 5.55 12.23 -14.84
C VAL A 48 6.45 12.88 -15.88
N LYS A 49 7.75 12.62 -15.81
CA LYS A 49 8.78 13.23 -16.68
C LYS A 49 8.79 12.61 -18.07
N ASN A 50 8.65 11.31 -18.15
CA ASN A 50 8.60 10.58 -19.41
C ASN A 50 7.59 9.44 -19.35
N ILE A 51 6.41 9.65 -19.91
CA ILE A 51 5.32 8.68 -19.88
C ILE A 51 5.70 7.36 -20.57
N LYS A 52 6.43 7.42 -21.70
CA LYS A 52 6.83 6.21 -22.45
C LYS A 52 7.77 5.33 -21.63
N ARG A 53 8.75 5.93 -20.96
CA ARG A 53 9.72 5.23 -20.12
C ARG A 53 9.18 4.89 -18.73
N GLY A 54 8.11 5.55 -18.32
CA GLY A 54 7.60 5.44 -16.95
C GLY A 54 8.45 6.22 -15.94
N ASP A 55 9.16 7.28 -16.39
CA ASP A 55 9.98 8.12 -15.53
C ASP A 55 9.06 9.11 -14.80
N PHE A 56 9.05 9.07 -13.48
CA PHE A 56 8.27 9.96 -12.64
C PHE A 56 9.01 10.30 -11.35
N VAL A 57 8.57 11.38 -10.71
CA VAL A 57 9.00 11.77 -9.38
C VAL A 57 7.78 11.85 -8.47
N ILE A 58 7.84 11.22 -7.29
CA ILE A 58 6.80 11.37 -6.27
C ILE A 58 6.97 12.75 -5.65
N LYS A 59 6.02 13.65 -5.93
CA LYS A 59 6.01 15.02 -5.39
C LYS A 59 5.49 15.06 -3.96
N SER A 60 4.50 14.22 -3.67
CA SER A 60 3.91 14.13 -2.34
C SER A 60 3.25 12.79 -2.10
N TYR A 61 3.25 12.38 -0.85
CA TYR A 61 2.55 11.19 -0.38
C TYR A 61 2.04 11.43 1.05
N TRP A 62 0.79 11.04 1.32
CA TRP A 62 0.21 11.04 2.66
C TRP A 62 -0.90 10.02 2.79
N SER A 63 -1.34 9.73 4.02
CA SER A 63 -2.40 8.77 4.30
C SER A 63 -3.28 9.20 5.47
N GLU A 64 -4.53 8.75 5.45
CA GLU A 64 -5.51 8.95 6.52
C GLU A 64 -6.20 7.63 6.89
N ASN A 65 -6.35 7.36 8.18
CA ASN A 65 -6.98 6.13 8.67
C ASN A 65 -8.50 6.28 8.68
N VAL A 66 -9.21 5.33 8.08
CA VAL A 66 -10.70 5.28 8.04
C VAL A 66 -11.28 3.97 8.53
N GLY A 67 -10.63 2.82 8.23
CA GLY A 67 -11.05 1.49 8.68
C GLY A 67 -12.28 0.94 7.98
N ILE A 68 -12.45 1.23 6.67
CA ILE A 68 -13.66 0.90 5.90
C ILE A 68 -13.97 -0.60 5.81
N ALA A 69 -12.97 -1.48 5.90
CA ALA A 69 -13.15 -2.92 5.69
C ALA A 69 -13.60 -3.71 6.93
N ARG A 70 -13.87 -3.06 8.06
CA ARG A 70 -14.26 -3.74 9.30
C ARG A 70 -15.50 -4.60 9.15
N GLY A 71 -16.52 -4.13 8.43
CA GLY A 71 -17.76 -4.86 8.20
C GLY A 71 -17.61 -6.12 7.36
N ILE A 72 -16.60 -6.17 6.46
CA ILE A 72 -16.45 -7.29 5.50
C ILE A 72 -16.35 -8.64 6.22
N ALA A 73 -15.60 -8.73 7.33
CA ALA A 73 -15.48 -9.96 8.09
C ALA A 73 -16.76 -10.30 8.89
N ILE A 74 -17.65 -9.34 9.10
CA ILE A 74 -18.87 -9.52 9.88
C ILE A 74 -19.98 -10.12 9.02
N ASP A 75 -20.32 -9.49 7.92
CA ASP A 75 -21.45 -9.89 7.04
C ASP A 75 -21.12 -9.84 5.55
N GLY A 76 -19.88 -9.48 5.21
CA GLY A 76 -19.39 -9.33 3.85
C GLY A 76 -19.64 -7.95 3.25
N ASN A 77 -20.12 -6.96 4.03
CA ASN A 77 -20.44 -5.63 3.56
C ASN A 77 -19.52 -4.56 4.18
N LEU A 78 -19.41 -3.42 3.51
CA LEU A 78 -18.91 -2.18 4.09
C LEU A 78 -20.03 -1.58 4.96
N ALA A 79 -19.72 -1.17 6.17
CA ALA A 79 -20.70 -0.52 7.03
C ALA A 79 -21.07 0.87 6.47
N LYS A 80 -22.35 1.23 6.52
CA LYS A 80 -22.86 2.49 5.96
C LYS A 80 -22.13 3.71 6.53
N GLU A 81 -21.86 3.74 7.81
CA GLU A 81 -21.12 4.82 8.48
C GLU A 81 -19.67 4.91 7.99
N ASP A 82 -19.03 3.76 7.74
CA ASP A 82 -17.65 3.72 7.22
C ASP A 82 -17.62 4.17 5.75
N ILE A 83 -18.65 3.88 4.94
CA ILE A 83 -18.82 4.41 3.58
C ILE A 83 -18.92 5.93 3.59
N GLU A 84 -19.82 6.50 4.42
CA GLU A 84 -20.01 7.95 4.55
C GLU A 84 -18.71 8.65 4.95
N LYS A 85 -18.06 8.16 6.01
CA LYS A 85 -16.78 8.70 6.49
C LYS A 85 -15.69 8.64 5.43
N THR A 86 -15.57 7.51 4.75
CA THR A 86 -14.58 7.30 3.69
C THR A 86 -14.79 8.26 2.54
N ALA A 87 -16.04 8.43 2.10
CA ALA A 87 -16.38 9.32 1.00
C ALA A 87 -16.07 10.80 1.31
N LEU A 88 -16.28 11.24 2.55
CA LEU A 88 -15.93 12.59 3.00
C LEU A 88 -14.41 12.81 3.03
N VAL A 89 -13.64 11.82 3.50
CA VAL A 89 -12.17 11.89 3.49
C VAL A 89 -11.65 11.90 2.05
N VAL A 90 -12.22 11.11 1.15
CA VAL A 90 -11.88 11.15 -0.29
C VAL A 90 -12.17 12.53 -0.89
N LEU A 91 -13.34 13.12 -0.61
CA LEU A 91 -13.70 14.47 -1.09
C LEU A 91 -12.71 15.53 -0.61
N SER A 92 -12.34 15.49 0.68
CA SER A 92 -11.37 16.42 1.26
C SER A 92 -10.02 16.33 0.55
N ASN A 93 -9.51 15.10 0.35
CA ASN A 93 -8.22 14.87 -0.30
C ASN A 93 -8.25 15.15 -1.81
N TYR A 94 -9.36 14.84 -2.49
CA TYR A 94 -9.57 15.24 -3.87
C TYR A 94 -9.51 16.77 -4.04
N SER A 95 -10.17 17.51 -3.14
CA SER A 95 -10.14 18.97 -3.13
C SER A 95 -8.74 19.52 -2.85
N LYS A 96 -8.02 18.91 -1.90
CA LYS A 96 -6.62 19.26 -1.60
C LYS A 96 -5.71 19.03 -2.80
N ILE A 97 -5.82 17.90 -3.49
CA ILE A 97 -5.03 17.59 -4.69
C ILE A 97 -5.27 18.63 -5.77
N LYS A 98 -6.53 19.02 -6.02
CA LYS A 98 -6.87 20.06 -7.01
C LYS A 98 -6.36 21.44 -6.62
N ASN A 99 -6.56 21.81 -5.36
CA ASN A 99 -6.34 23.21 -4.93
C ASN A 99 -4.88 23.48 -4.56
N ASP A 100 -4.22 22.56 -3.86
CA ASP A 100 -2.85 22.77 -3.36
C ASP A 100 -1.80 22.37 -4.41
N PHE A 101 -2.01 21.20 -5.08
CA PHE A 101 -1.08 20.68 -6.07
C PHE A 101 -1.41 21.09 -7.51
N LYS A 102 -2.58 21.72 -7.75
CA LYS A 102 -3.02 22.16 -9.09
C LYS A 102 -3.10 21.01 -10.10
N VAL A 103 -3.36 19.79 -9.65
CA VAL A 103 -3.59 18.64 -10.54
C VAL A 103 -4.92 18.84 -11.24
N THR A 104 -4.94 18.69 -12.57
CA THR A 104 -6.18 18.82 -13.36
C THR A 104 -7.12 17.64 -13.08
N ASP A 105 -8.40 17.88 -13.23
CA ASP A 105 -9.43 16.90 -12.84
C ASP A 105 -9.26 15.56 -13.55
N GLU A 106 -8.99 15.56 -14.85
CA GLU A 106 -8.77 14.35 -15.64
C GLU A 106 -7.56 13.52 -15.16
N ASN A 107 -6.58 14.14 -14.52
CA ASN A 107 -5.36 13.50 -14.04
C ASN A 107 -5.48 12.97 -12.61
N ILE A 108 -6.66 13.05 -11.99
CA ILE A 108 -6.92 12.49 -10.65
C ILE A 108 -7.70 11.19 -10.78
N PHE A 109 -7.18 10.13 -10.19
CA PHE A 109 -7.77 8.78 -10.18
C PHE A 109 -8.16 8.36 -8.77
N ILE A 110 -9.29 7.68 -8.63
CA ILE A 110 -9.73 7.10 -7.36
C ILE A 110 -9.88 5.60 -7.55
N VAL A 111 -9.25 4.81 -6.68
CA VAL A 111 -9.21 3.35 -6.80
C VAL A 111 -9.38 2.66 -5.45
N GLY A 112 -10.25 1.67 -5.40
CA GLY A 112 -10.42 0.75 -4.27
C GLY A 112 -9.47 -0.42 -4.41
N SER A 113 -8.72 -0.73 -3.34
CA SER A 113 -7.83 -1.88 -3.28
C SER A 113 -8.61 -3.20 -3.31
N SER A 114 -7.94 -4.29 -3.63
CA SER A 114 -8.55 -5.62 -3.65
C SER A 114 -9.18 -6.03 -2.31
N GLY A 115 -8.62 -5.55 -1.19
CA GLY A 115 -9.17 -5.80 0.14
C GLY A 115 -10.50 -5.08 0.40
N VAL A 116 -10.79 -3.97 -0.30
CA VAL A 116 -12.10 -3.29 -0.27
C VAL A 116 -13.03 -3.89 -1.32
N ALA A 117 -12.50 -4.26 -2.48
CA ALA A 117 -13.25 -4.91 -3.56
C ALA A 117 -13.89 -6.26 -3.16
N MET A 118 -13.46 -6.87 -2.06
CA MET A 118 -14.08 -8.09 -1.51
C MET A 118 -15.50 -7.87 -0.95
N ALA A 119 -15.91 -6.63 -0.69
CA ALA A 119 -17.22 -6.34 -0.15
C ALA A 119 -18.33 -6.52 -1.19
N LYS A 120 -19.49 -7.01 -0.74
CA LYS A 120 -20.66 -7.25 -1.59
C LYS A 120 -21.35 -5.96 -2.06
N ASN A 121 -21.22 -4.89 -1.28
CA ASN A 121 -21.89 -3.60 -1.51
C ASN A 121 -20.94 -2.49 -1.96
N THR A 122 -19.90 -2.83 -2.72
CA THR A 122 -18.91 -1.86 -3.25
C THR A 122 -19.57 -0.77 -4.10
N GLN A 123 -20.70 -1.05 -4.73
CA GLN A 123 -21.47 -0.08 -5.54
C GLN A 123 -21.95 1.11 -4.70
N GLU A 124 -22.37 0.90 -3.44
CA GLU A 124 -22.79 1.99 -2.56
C GLU A 124 -21.65 3.01 -2.32
N LEU A 125 -20.42 2.50 -2.14
CA LEU A 125 -19.24 3.35 -2.02
C LEU A 125 -18.94 4.08 -3.34
N ALA A 126 -19.02 3.39 -4.47
CA ALA A 126 -18.80 3.98 -5.79
C ALA A 126 -19.78 5.10 -6.09
N ASP A 127 -21.06 4.89 -5.82
CA ASP A 127 -22.12 5.88 -6.02
C ASP A 127 -21.92 7.10 -5.12
N LYS A 128 -21.52 6.88 -3.86
CA LYS A 128 -21.25 7.98 -2.93
C LYS A 128 -20.04 8.82 -3.37
N ILE A 129 -18.96 8.17 -3.81
CA ILE A 129 -17.77 8.86 -4.35
C ILE A 129 -18.13 9.65 -5.61
N LYS A 130 -18.91 9.02 -6.52
CA LYS A 130 -19.37 9.68 -7.75
C LYS A 130 -20.23 10.92 -7.45
N LEU A 131 -21.13 10.81 -6.50
CA LEU A 131 -21.98 11.92 -6.05
C LEU A 131 -21.16 13.12 -5.54
N LEU A 132 -20.12 12.86 -4.74
CA LEU A 132 -19.36 13.91 -4.07
C LEU A 132 -18.24 14.52 -4.94
N THR A 133 -17.62 13.72 -5.80
CA THR A 133 -16.41 14.14 -6.54
C THR A 133 -16.63 14.21 -8.06
N ASN A 134 -17.75 13.74 -8.57
CA ASN A 134 -18.00 13.48 -9.98
C ASN A 134 -16.99 12.53 -10.64
N LYS A 135 -16.15 11.82 -9.85
CA LYS A 135 -15.16 10.84 -10.33
C LYS A 135 -15.72 9.42 -10.20
N THR A 136 -15.30 8.56 -11.11
CA THR A 136 -15.55 7.12 -11.00
C THR A 136 -14.56 6.50 -10.03
N LEU A 137 -15.04 5.64 -9.13
CA LEU A 137 -14.20 4.78 -8.31
C LEU A 137 -13.96 3.48 -9.08
N ASP A 138 -12.70 3.22 -9.45
CA ASP A 138 -12.28 1.93 -9.98
C ASP A 138 -12.03 0.95 -8.82
N PHE A 139 -12.27 -0.35 -9.07
CA PHE A 139 -11.81 -1.41 -8.16
C PHE A 139 -10.82 -2.31 -8.88
N ILE A 140 -9.80 -2.76 -8.17
CA ILE A 140 -8.85 -3.73 -8.71
C ILE A 140 -8.92 -5.04 -7.92
N ASP A 141 -8.67 -6.15 -8.61
CA ASP A 141 -8.55 -7.45 -7.99
C ASP A 141 -7.16 -7.69 -7.38
N ALA A 142 -7.03 -8.75 -6.59
CA ALA A 142 -5.77 -9.11 -5.95
C ALA A 142 -4.65 -9.44 -6.94
N GLN A 143 -4.98 -9.99 -8.11
CA GLN A 143 -4.02 -10.30 -9.16
C GLN A 143 -3.43 -9.03 -9.78
N THR A 144 -4.28 -8.08 -10.12
CA THR A 144 -3.88 -6.78 -10.68
C THR A 144 -3.06 -5.99 -9.66
N GLU A 145 -3.51 -5.94 -8.40
CA GLU A 145 -2.78 -5.28 -7.31
C GLU A 145 -1.41 -5.92 -7.08
N GLY A 146 -1.34 -7.26 -7.02
CA GLY A 146 -0.08 -8.00 -6.86
C GLY A 146 0.90 -7.77 -8.01
N LYS A 147 0.42 -7.69 -9.25
CA LYS A 147 1.24 -7.38 -10.42
C LYS A 147 1.81 -5.95 -10.36
N MET A 148 0.99 -4.98 -9.97
CA MET A 148 1.43 -3.59 -9.80
C MET A 148 2.40 -3.44 -8.63
N LEU A 149 2.17 -4.17 -7.54
CA LEU A 149 3.05 -4.23 -6.40
C LEU A 149 4.44 -4.78 -6.79
N LEU A 150 4.48 -5.90 -7.53
CA LEU A 150 5.75 -6.48 -7.99
C LEU A 150 6.53 -5.48 -8.84
N LYS A 151 5.88 -4.82 -9.79
CA LYS A 151 6.51 -3.80 -10.63
C LYS A 151 7.10 -2.63 -9.84
N GLY A 152 6.45 -2.24 -8.75
CA GLY A 152 6.86 -1.09 -7.94
C GLY A 152 7.83 -1.42 -6.80
N CYS A 153 7.90 -2.70 -6.38
CA CYS A 153 8.68 -3.10 -5.21
C CYS A 153 9.85 -4.01 -5.49
N VAL A 154 9.92 -4.67 -6.64
CA VAL A 154 11.00 -5.61 -6.94
C VAL A 154 11.86 -5.02 -8.06
N PRO A 155 13.19 -4.94 -7.89
CA PRO A 155 14.06 -4.51 -8.98
C PRO A 155 13.89 -5.43 -10.20
N PRO A 156 13.80 -4.89 -11.42
CA PRO A 156 13.63 -5.71 -12.64
C PRO A 156 14.69 -6.80 -12.81
N SER A 157 15.93 -6.55 -12.39
CA SER A 157 17.01 -7.54 -12.36
C SER A 157 16.71 -8.76 -11.48
N ASP A 158 15.83 -8.60 -10.51
CA ASP A 158 15.53 -9.62 -9.50
C ASP A 158 14.21 -10.37 -9.80
N TYR A 159 13.44 -9.97 -10.81
CA TYR A 159 12.13 -10.56 -11.11
C TYR A 159 12.14 -12.10 -11.21
N LYS A 160 13.20 -12.64 -11.84
CA LYS A 160 13.32 -14.08 -12.04
C LYS A 160 13.42 -14.87 -10.73
N ASP A 161 14.16 -14.33 -9.76
CA ASP A 161 14.53 -15.05 -8.53
C ASP A 161 13.73 -14.57 -7.32
N SER A 162 12.69 -13.77 -7.55
CA SER A 162 11.95 -13.12 -6.48
C SER A 162 10.46 -13.41 -6.51
N MET A 163 9.86 -13.39 -5.31
CA MET A 163 8.43 -13.19 -5.11
C MET A 163 8.19 -12.00 -4.19
N ILE A 164 6.97 -11.46 -4.25
CA ILE A 164 6.51 -10.42 -3.33
C ILE A 164 5.21 -10.84 -2.66
N LEU A 165 5.07 -10.49 -1.38
CA LEU A 165 3.82 -10.58 -0.62
C LEU A 165 3.57 -9.26 0.10
N ASP A 166 2.35 -8.78 0.04
CA ASP A 166 1.84 -7.63 0.79
C ASP A 166 0.77 -8.10 1.77
N ILE A 167 1.03 -7.91 3.06
CA ILE A 167 0.06 -8.22 4.12
C ILE A 167 -0.72 -6.94 4.42
N GLY A 168 -1.83 -6.77 3.71
CA GLY A 168 -2.73 -5.63 3.85
C GLY A 168 -3.72 -5.76 5.01
N GLY A 169 -4.68 -4.83 5.07
CA GLY A 169 -5.75 -4.88 6.05
C GLY A 169 -6.83 -5.92 5.71
N GLY A 170 -7.25 -5.99 4.46
CA GLY A 170 -8.34 -6.87 4.01
C GLY A 170 -7.90 -8.26 3.57
N ASN A 171 -6.75 -8.36 2.92
CA ASN A 171 -6.21 -9.59 2.37
C ASN A 171 -4.68 -9.56 2.35
N THR A 172 -4.08 -10.73 2.10
CA THR A 172 -2.68 -10.88 1.72
C THR A 172 -2.63 -11.19 0.23
N LYS A 173 -1.77 -10.49 -0.53
CA LYS A 173 -1.65 -10.63 -1.97
C LYS A 173 -0.22 -10.36 -2.42
N GLY A 174 0.09 -10.83 -3.63
CA GLY A 174 1.41 -10.67 -4.23
C GLY A 174 1.54 -11.54 -5.47
N GLY A 175 2.75 -12.03 -5.70
CA GLY A 175 3.02 -12.92 -6.81
C GLY A 175 4.49 -12.93 -7.22
N TYR A 176 4.75 -13.62 -8.30
CA TYR A 176 6.07 -13.78 -8.89
C TYR A 176 5.98 -13.82 -10.40
N ILE A 177 7.13 -13.69 -11.07
CA ILE A 177 7.24 -13.91 -12.51
C ILE A 177 7.88 -15.28 -12.76
N ASP A 178 7.27 -16.07 -13.63
CA ASP A 178 7.86 -17.28 -14.17
C ASP A 178 8.39 -17.01 -15.59
N VAL A 179 9.66 -17.30 -15.82
CA VAL A 179 10.35 -17.09 -17.10
C VAL A 179 10.69 -18.41 -17.79
N ARG A 180 10.27 -19.56 -17.22
CA ARG A 180 10.65 -20.90 -17.75
C ARG A 180 10.00 -21.23 -19.09
N ASN A 181 8.94 -20.54 -19.48
CA ASN A 181 8.23 -20.75 -20.74
C ASN A 181 8.69 -19.74 -21.79
N ASN A 182 9.73 -20.06 -22.57
CA ASN A 182 10.20 -19.30 -23.73
C ASN A 182 10.52 -17.82 -23.44
N ASP A 183 11.15 -17.53 -22.30
CA ASP A 183 11.49 -16.16 -21.84
C ASP A 183 10.29 -15.22 -21.68
N ALA A 184 9.07 -15.75 -21.69
CA ALA A 184 7.89 -14.96 -21.43
C ALA A 184 7.79 -14.58 -19.94
N PHE A 185 7.66 -13.29 -19.66
CA PHE A 185 7.41 -12.80 -18.30
C PHE A 185 5.93 -13.00 -17.94
N VAL A 186 5.60 -14.18 -17.41
CA VAL A 186 4.24 -14.51 -16.98
C VAL A 186 4.14 -14.26 -15.47
N PHE A 187 3.22 -13.38 -15.08
CA PHE A 187 2.93 -13.12 -13.67
C PHE A 187 1.97 -14.16 -13.10
N PHE A 188 2.36 -14.78 -12.00
CA PHE A 188 1.55 -15.71 -11.23
C PHE A 188 1.13 -15.05 -9.91
N PRO A 189 -0.19 -14.89 -9.67
CA PRO A 189 -0.68 -14.25 -8.45
C PRO A 189 -0.61 -15.21 -7.25
N LEU A 190 -0.40 -14.61 -6.07
CA LEU A 190 -0.54 -15.24 -4.77
C LEU A 190 -1.56 -14.43 -3.97
N SER A 191 -2.58 -15.05 -3.39
CA SER A 191 -3.51 -14.34 -2.52
C SER A 191 -4.20 -15.23 -1.50
N VAL A 192 -4.47 -14.64 -0.32
CA VAL A 192 -5.26 -15.22 0.77
C VAL A 192 -6.26 -14.18 1.26
N SER A 193 -7.48 -14.59 1.56
CA SER A 193 -8.58 -13.70 1.98
C SER A 193 -8.42 -13.14 3.40
N TYR A 194 -7.24 -13.31 4.03
CA TYR A 194 -6.93 -12.72 5.32
C TYR A 194 -5.86 -11.64 5.22
N GLY A 195 -6.17 -10.49 5.79
CA GLY A 195 -5.27 -9.42 6.15
C GLY A 195 -5.42 -9.10 7.63
N THR A 196 -4.75 -8.07 8.11
CA THR A 196 -4.73 -7.74 9.55
C THR A 196 -6.13 -7.48 10.12
N ILE A 197 -7.00 -6.78 9.39
CA ILE A 197 -8.37 -6.46 9.84
C ILE A 197 -9.25 -7.69 9.75
N THR A 198 -9.32 -8.32 8.59
CA THR A 198 -10.24 -9.44 8.36
C THR A 198 -9.92 -10.64 9.24
N LEU A 199 -8.64 -10.93 9.52
CA LEU A 199 -8.26 -11.96 10.48
C LEU A 199 -8.62 -11.54 11.92
N THR A 200 -8.35 -10.29 12.31
CA THR A 200 -8.69 -9.80 13.64
C THR A 200 -10.18 -9.92 13.91
N GLU A 201 -11.02 -9.47 12.99
CA GLU A 201 -12.47 -9.55 13.12
C GLU A 201 -12.98 -11.00 13.14
N ALA A 202 -12.36 -11.89 12.33
CA ALA A 202 -12.69 -13.31 12.36
C ALA A 202 -12.37 -13.97 13.73
N VAL A 203 -11.28 -13.56 14.37
CA VAL A 203 -10.91 -14.02 15.72
C VAL A 203 -11.84 -13.41 16.77
N ILE A 204 -12.10 -12.10 16.72
CA ILE A 204 -13.00 -11.40 17.67
C ILE A 204 -14.38 -12.04 17.71
N LYS A 205 -14.93 -12.47 16.57
CA LYS A 205 -16.22 -13.21 16.53
C LYS A 205 -16.23 -14.47 17.41
N LYS A 206 -15.08 -15.01 17.78
CA LYS A 206 -14.93 -16.20 18.64
C LYS A 206 -14.63 -15.85 20.10
N THR A 207 -14.36 -14.58 20.40
CA THR A 207 -14.15 -14.11 21.77
C THR A 207 -15.47 -13.77 22.44
N ARG A 208 -15.53 -13.92 23.77
CA ARG A 208 -16.67 -13.55 24.61
C ARG A 208 -16.43 -12.24 25.34
N LYS A 209 -15.16 -11.92 25.57
CA LYS A 209 -14.71 -10.73 26.28
C LYS A 209 -13.78 -9.93 25.39
N ASP A 210 -13.77 -8.63 25.59
CA ASP A 210 -12.84 -7.73 24.90
C ASP A 210 -11.54 -7.61 25.70
N ASP A 211 -10.82 -8.74 25.86
CA ASP A 211 -9.51 -8.76 26.48
C ASP A 211 -8.45 -9.43 25.59
N ILE A 212 -7.19 -9.12 25.85
CA ILE A 212 -6.07 -9.59 25.03
C ILE A 212 -5.72 -11.05 25.28
N SER A 213 -5.97 -11.57 26.47
CA SER A 213 -5.66 -12.95 26.81
C SER A 213 -6.58 -13.91 26.06
N GLU A 214 -7.90 -13.66 26.10
CA GLU A 214 -8.86 -14.45 25.32
C GLU A 214 -8.60 -14.31 23.82
N TYR A 215 -8.25 -13.09 23.35
CA TYR A 215 -7.88 -12.88 21.95
C TYR A 215 -6.70 -13.76 21.54
N ASN A 216 -5.64 -13.83 22.35
CA ASN A 216 -4.46 -14.66 22.08
C ASN A 216 -4.83 -16.14 21.99
N GLU A 217 -5.64 -16.64 22.94
CA GLU A 217 -6.12 -18.02 22.93
C GLU A 217 -6.90 -18.34 21.64
N LYS A 218 -7.87 -17.50 21.28
CA LYS A 218 -8.69 -17.71 20.08
C LYS A 218 -7.88 -17.54 18.79
N SER A 219 -6.94 -16.60 18.78
CA SER A 219 -6.01 -16.38 17.67
C SER A 219 -5.12 -17.60 17.44
N PHE A 220 -4.58 -18.21 18.51
CA PHE A 220 -3.83 -19.46 18.43
C PHE A 220 -4.69 -20.59 17.86
N GLY A 221 -5.92 -20.74 18.33
CA GLY A 221 -6.86 -21.73 17.80
C GLY A 221 -7.27 -21.49 16.32
N PHE A 222 -6.99 -20.31 15.77
CA PHE A 222 -7.26 -19.97 14.38
C PHE A 222 -6.07 -20.30 13.43
N LEU A 223 -4.87 -20.51 13.97
CA LEU A 223 -3.67 -20.77 13.16
C LEU A 223 -3.79 -21.95 12.19
N PRO A 224 -4.42 -23.11 12.55
CA PRO A 224 -4.62 -24.19 11.59
C PRO A 224 -5.37 -23.73 10.32
N THR A 225 -6.48 -23.02 10.48
CA THR A 225 -7.25 -22.48 9.35
C THR A 225 -6.42 -21.53 8.47
N LEU A 226 -5.59 -20.68 9.10
CA LEU A 226 -4.71 -19.77 8.38
C LEU A 226 -3.61 -20.55 7.63
N ARG A 227 -3.00 -21.56 8.26
CA ARG A 227 -2.01 -22.44 7.62
C ARG A 227 -2.59 -23.18 6.41
N ASP A 228 -3.79 -23.71 6.52
CA ASP A 228 -4.45 -24.42 5.41
C ASP A 228 -4.64 -23.49 4.21
N GLN A 229 -5.05 -22.25 4.41
CA GLN A 229 -5.23 -21.28 3.32
C GLN A 229 -3.89 -20.85 2.70
N ILE A 230 -2.86 -20.64 3.50
CA ILE A 230 -1.54 -20.25 3.00
C ILE A 230 -0.88 -21.43 2.25
N ASN A 231 -1.00 -22.65 2.77
CA ASN A 231 -0.52 -23.84 2.11
C ASN A 231 -1.26 -24.07 0.78
N ALA A 232 -2.57 -23.84 0.73
CA ALA A 232 -3.34 -23.93 -0.52
C ALA A 232 -2.87 -22.88 -1.54
N MET A 233 -2.61 -21.65 -1.10
CA MET A 233 -2.06 -20.57 -1.94
C MET A 233 -0.72 -21.00 -2.58
N TYR A 234 0.23 -21.49 -1.79
CA TYR A 234 1.51 -21.95 -2.32
C TYR A 234 1.36 -23.24 -3.13
N GLY A 235 0.43 -24.14 -2.76
CA GLY A 235 0.16 -25.37 -3.50
C GLY A 235 -0.35 -25.11 -4.93
N THR A 236 -1.06 -24.03 -5.16
CA THR A 236 -1.46 -23.60 -6.52
C THR A 236 -0.33 -22.93 -7.31
N SER A 237 0.74 -22.52 -6.64
CA SER A 237 1.86 -21.80 -7.23
C SER A 237 3.20 -22.23 -6.63
N PRO A 238 3.58 -23.52 -6.77
CA PRO A 238 4.75 -24.09 -6.05
C PRO A 238 6.07 -23.43 -6.44
N VAL A 239 6.18 -22.86 -7.65
CA VAL A 239 7.36 -22.13 -8.11
C VAL A 239 7.66 -20.90 -7.24
N ALA A 240 6.67 -20.35 -6.54
CA ALA A 240 6.90 -19.29 -5.57
C ALA A 240 7.87 -19.72 -4.47
N LEU A 241 7.77 -20.99 -4.04
CA LEU A 241 8.62 -21.55 -2.99
C LEU A 241 10.08 -21.76 -3.41
N GLU A 242 10.34 -21.82 -4.73
CA GLU A 242 11.69 -21.95 -5.29
C GLU A 242 12.45 -20.61 -5.33
N LYS A 243 11.75 -19.47 -5.17
CA LYS A 243 12.36 -18.14 -5.26
C LYS A 243 13.36 -17.91 -4.14
N GLU A 244 14.53 -17.36 -4.47
CA GLU A 244 15.61 -17.08 -3.51
C GLU A 244 15.37 -15.82 -2.67
N LYS A 245 14.62 -14.85 -3.24
CA LYS A 245 14.35 -13.56 -2.61
C LYS A 245 12.87 -13.40 -2.35
N VAL A 246 12.53 -13.07 -1.12
CA VAL A 246 11.17 -12.81 -0.68
C VAL A 246 11.05 -11.34 -0.27
N PHE A 247 10.38 -10.57 -1.08
CA PHE A 247 10.05 -9.20 -0.75
C PHE A 247 8.73 -9.17 0.01
N MET A 248 8.69 -8.47 1.13
CA MET A 248 7.51 -8.36 1.97
C MET A 248 7.11 -6.89 2.12
N SER A 249 5.82 -6.62 2.08
CA SER A 249 5.25 -5.28 2.18
C SER A 249 3.93 -5.28 2.95
N GLY A 250 3.32 -4.12 3.07
CA GLY A 250 2.04 -3.93 3.74
C GLY A 250 2.16 -3.49 5.18
N GLY A 251 1.00 -3.16 5.76
CA GLY A 251 0.94 -2.58 7.10
C GLY A 251 1.46 -3.48 8.20
N ALA A 252 1.29 -4.80 8.08
CA ALA A 252 1.80 -5.76 9.05
C ALA A 252 3.33 -5.81 9.05
N VAL A 253 3.95 -5.83 7.85
CA VAL A 253 5.41 -5.89 7.71
C VAL A 253 6.05 -4.56 8.11
N TRP A 254 5.41 -3.43 7.76
CA TRP A 254 5.84 -2.12 8.24
C TRP A 254 5.81 -2.03 9.76
N ALA A 255 4.74 -2.51 10.41
CA ALA A 255 4.61 -2.50 11.86
C ALA A 255 5.68 -3.37 12.52
N PHE A 256 5.88 -4.60 12.03
CA PHE A 256 6.95 -5.49 12.49
C PHE A 256 8.31 -4.81 12.38
N TYR A 257 8.66 -4.37 11.17
CA TYR A 257 9.99 -3.81 10.93
C TYR A 257 10.25 -2.58 11.81
N THR A 258 9.28 -1.65 11.89
CA THR A 258 9.40 -0.42 12.67
C THR A 258 9.51 -0.68 14.17
N LEU A 259 8.68 -1.58 14.73
CA LEU A 259 8.69 -1.83 16.17
C LEU A 259 9.86 -2.70 16.63
N TYR A 260 10.38 -3.58 15.79
CA TYR A 260 11.42 -4.52 16.16
C TYR A 260 12.82 -4.12 15.64
N ASN A 261 12.94 -3.78 14.36
CA ASN A 261 14.21 -3.45 13.71
C ASN A 261 14.49 -1.94 13.66
N GLY A 262 13.48 -1.10 13.98
CA GLY A 262 13.59 0.35 13.93
C GLY A 262 13.25 0.93 12.55
N VAL A 263 13.67 2.18 12.31
CA VAL A 263 13.34 2.90 11.09
C VAL A 263 14.03 2.29 9.87
N ALA A 264 13.26 1.95 8.85
CA ALA A 264 13.78 1.49 7.58
C ALA A 264 14.58 2.61 6.88
N LYS A 265 15.87 2.40 6.67
CA LYS A 265 16.79 3.39 6.09
C LYS A 265 16.88 3.28 4.57
N GLU A 266 16.73 2.08 4.04
CA GLU A 266 16.86 1.76 2.62
C GLU A 266 15.50 1.44 2.00
N THR A 267 15.44 1.37 0.67
CA THR A 267 14.25 0.91 -0.06
C THR A 267 13.94 -0.55 0.27
N PHE A 268 14.99 -1.38 0.37
CA PHE A 268 14.91 -2.81 0.70
C PHE A 268 15.74 -3.11 1.95
N ASN A 269 15.05 -3.42 3.03
CA ASN A 269 15.66 -3.62 4.33
C ASN A 269 15.62 -5.10 4.69
N LYS A 270 16.79 -5.70 4.93
CA LYS A 270 16.88 -7.11 5.28
C LYS A 270 16.28 -7.40 6.66
N PHE A 271 15.71 -8.57 6.80
CA PHE A 271 15.31 -9.18 8.07
C PHE A 271 15.39 -10.71 7.95
N ASN A 272 15.16 -11.43 9.01
CA ASN A 272 15.13 -12.89 9.04
C ASN A 272 13.92 -13.42 9.82
N LEU A 273 13.69 -14.73 9.78
CA LEU A 273 12.56 -15.35 10.47
C LEU A 273 12.66 -15.17 12.00
N GLU A 274 13.87 -15.21 12.56
CA GLU A 274 14.09 -15.05 14.01
C GLU A 274 13.65 -13.65 14.48
N ASP A 275 13.87 -12.60 13.69
CA ASP A 275 13.38 -11.25 13.98
C ASP A 275 11.85 -11.25 14.14
N VAL A 276 11.14 -11.96 13.26
CA VAL A 276 9.67 -12.04 13.30
C VAL A 276 9.18 -12.88 14.49
N LEU A 277 9.84 -13.96 14.80
CA LEU A 277 9.53 -14.79 15.99
C LEU A 277 9.72 -13.99 17.28
N ASN A 278 10.82 -13.25 17.40
CA ASN A 278 11.08 -12.40 18.56
C ASN A 278 10.07 -11.25 18.67
N TYR A 279 9.71 -10.62 17.56
CA TYR A 279 8.65 -9.62 17.50
C TYR A 279 7.32 -10.19 17.99
N ASP A 280 6.90 -11.36 17.51
CA ASP A 280 5.68 -12.04 17.91
C ASP A 280 5.65 -12.36 19.40
N ALA A 281 6.77 -12.86 19.93
CA ALA A 281 6.91 -13.13 21.36
C ALA A 281 6.74 -11.86 22.21
N ILE A 282 7.31 -10.74 21.79
CA ILE A 282 7.14 -9.45 22.50
C ILE A 282 5.69 -8.96 22.41
N LEU A 283 5.05 -9.06 21.25
CA LEU A 283 3.64 -8.68 21.07
C LEU A 283 2.71 -9.40 22.03
N LYS A 284 2.93 -10.71 22.22
CA LYS A 284 2.05 -11.59 23.03
C LYS A 284 2.37 -11.52 24.51
N ASN A 285 3.65 -11.41 24.88
CA ASN A 285 4.09 -11.60 26.26
C ASN A 285 4.60 -10.31 26.95
N ASN A 286 5.00 -9.29 26.18
CA ASN A 286 5.60 -8.07 26.74
C ASN A 286 5.30 -6.83 25.85
N PHE A 287 4.04 -6.62 25.50
CA PHE A 287 3.62 -5.52 24.63
C PHE A 287 4.03 -4.14 25.16
N ARG A 288 4.14 -4.00 26.49
CA ARG A 288 4.61 -2.78 27.14
C ARG A 288 5.96 -2.28 26.62
N LYS A 289 6.84 -3.19 26.16
CA LYS A 289 8.11 -2.79 25.54
C LYS A 289 7.90 -1.87 24.32
N PHE A 290 6.88 -2.14 23.50
CA PHE A 290 6.55 -1.30 22.36
C PHE A 290 5.85 -0.01 22.76
N GLU A 291 5.04 -0.02 23.82
CA GLU A 291 4.44 1.19 24.37
C GLU A 291 5.51 2.15 24.92
N GLU A 292 6.53 1.63 25.58
CA GLU A 292 7.67 2.44 26.06
C GLU A 292 8.50 2.97 24.88
N LEU A 293 8.78 2.16 23.86
CA LEU A 293 9.45 2.61 22.64
C LEU A 293 8.70 3.78 21.97
N ALA A 294 7.39 3.70 21.86
CA ALA A 294 6.55 4.71 21.25
C ALA A 294 6.56 6.07 21.98
N LYS A 295 7.01 6.14 23.22
CA LYS A 295 7.17 7.42 23.93
C LYS A 295 8.34 8.25 23.40
N THR A 296 9.33 7.61 22.81
CA THR A 296 10.57 8.25 22.33
C THR A 296 10.79 8.18 20.83
N ASP A 297 10.14 7.21 20.16
CA ASP A 297 10.24 6.98 18.73
C ASP A 297 8.91 7.31 18.03
N LYS A 298 8.93 8.32 17.15
CA LYS A 298 7.74 8.81 16.43
C LYS A 298 7.18 7.81 15.43
N ASP A 299 8.01 6.96 14.83
CA ASP A 299 7.55 5.94 13.90
C ASP A 299 6.89 4.79 14.65
N ALA A 300 7.45 4.37 15.79
CA ALA A 300 6.79 3.43 16.69
C ALA A 300 5.46 4.00 17.24
N GLU A 301 5.42 5.27 17.65
CA GLU A 301 4.18 5.96 18.03
C GLU A 301 3.13 5.91 16.92
N ARG A 302 3.54 6.16 15.67
CA ARG A 302 2.65 6.10 14.50
C ARG A 302 2.09 4.69 14.27
N VAL A 303 2.91 3.65 14.48
CA VAL A 303 2.43 2.26 14.40
C VAL A 303 1.36 1.99 15.45
N LEU A 304 1.60 2.34 16.73
CA LEU A 304 0.65 2.07 17.82
C LEU A 304 -0.61 2.95 17.74
N LYS A 305 -0.54 4.13 17.13
CA LYS A 305 -1.74 4.93 16.79
C LYS A 305 -2.55 4.31 15.64
N THR A 306 -1.88 3.57 14.75
CA THR A 306 -2.52 2.95 13.59
C THR A 306 -3.12 1.59 13.92
N TYR A 307 -2.45 0.78 14.73
CA TYR A 307 -2.81 -0.61 15.02
C TYR A 307 -2.93 -0.85 16.52
N SER A 308 -4.05 -1.43 16.96
CA SER A 308 -4.17 -2.02 18.29
C SER A 308 -3.33 -3.29 18.39
N GLN A 309 -3.03 -3.74 19.61
CA GLN A 309 -2.31 -4.99 19.85
C GLN A 309 -2.94 -6.18 19.12
N LYS A 310 -4.28 -6.28 19.07
CA LYS A 310 -5.00 -7.35 18.35
C LYS A 310 -4.69 -7.36 16.86
N TYR A 311 -4.67 -6.20 16.21
CA TYR A 311 -4.29 -6.08 14.78
C TYR A 311 -2.83 -6.46 14.54
N LEU A 312 -1.94 -6.08 15.46
CA LEU A 312 -0.51 -6.43 15.37
C LEU A 312 -0.30 -7.95 15.52
N ILE A 313 -1.00 -8.60 16.45
CA ILE A 313 -0.96 -10.07 16.63
C ILE A 313 -1.48 -10.77 15.36
N SER A 314 -2.60 -10.34 14.81
CA SER A 314 -3.09 -10.92 13.54
C SER A 314 -2.10 -10.73 12.39
N GLY A 315 -1.50 -9.55 12.26
CA GLY A 315 -0.48 -9.28 11.26
C GLY A 315 0.76 -10.15 11.42
N SER A 316 1.22 -10.32 12.67
CA SER A 316 2.34 -11.21 13.01
C SER A 316 2.03 -12.68 12.69
N ASN A 317 0.84 -13.17 13.04
CA ASN A 317 0.43 -14.53 12.71
C ASN A 317 0.42 -14.79 11.19
N ILE A 318 -0.11 -13.86 10.39
CA ILE A 318 -0.08 -14.00 8.92
C ILE A 318 1.35 -14.01 8.42
N LEU A 319 2.19 -13.08 8.89
CA LEU A 319 3.58 -12.97 8.49
C LEU A 319 4.36 -14.25 8.81
N LEU A 320 4.24 -14.75 10.04
CA LEU A 320 4.89 -16.00 10.48
C LEU A 320 4.44 -17.19 9.64
N VAL A 321 3.13 -17.39 9.46
CA VAL A 321 2.63 -18.55 8.71
C VAL A 321 3.03 -18.47 7.24
N CYS A 322 3.06 -17.27 6.63
CA CYS A 322 3.56 -17.10 5.26
C CYS A 322 5.04 -17.50 5.13
N LEU A 323 5.87 -17.15 6.11
CA LEU A 323 7.30 -17.46 6.10
C LEU A 323 7.57 -18.92 6.46
N GLU A 324 6.92 -19.47 7.50
CA GLU A 324 7.07 -20.87 7.94
C GLU A 324 6.67 -21.87 6.85
N ALA A 325 5.74 -21.49 5.96
CA ALA A 325 5.32 -22.33 4.85
C ALA A 325 6.35 -22.41 3.69
N ILE A 326 7.39 -21.57 3.70
CA ILE A 326 8.44 -21.56 2.69
C ILE A 326 9.56 -22.51 3.12
N PRO A 327 9.86 -23.57 2.35
CA PRO A 327 10.98 -24.46 2.66
C PRO A 327 12.30 -23.70 2.72
N GLU A 328 13.17 -24.12 3.63
CA GLU A 328 14.55 -23.57 3.78
C GLU A 328 14.56 -22.04 3.89
N ILE A 329 13.56 -21.47 4.59
CA ILE A 329 13.36 -20.01 4.69
C ILE A 329 14.59 -19.29 5.22
N ASN A 330 15.41 -19.94 6.07
CA ASN A 330 16.63 -19.35 6.62
C ASN A 330 17.73 -19.17 5.57
N ASP A 331 17.69 -19.90 4.45
CA ASP A 331 18.63 -19.77 3.34
C ASP A 331 18.18 -18.70 2.34
N LYS A 332 16.94 -18.20 2.47
CA LYS A 332 16.38 -17.19 1.58
C LYS A 332 16.69 -15.78 2.05
N LYS A 333 16.68 -14.86 1.11
CA LYS A 333 16.89 -13.43 1.38
C LYS A 333 15.56 -12.74 1.57
N LEU A 334 15.26 -12.34 2.81
CA LEU A 334 14.02 -11.64 3.16
C LEU A 334 14.26 -10.14 3.17
N TYR A 335 13.34 -9.40 2.53
CA TYR A 335 13.41 -7.95 2.45
C TYR A 335 12.06 -7.30 2.80
N PHE A 336 12.09 -6.31 3.68
CA PHE A 336 11.00 -5.37 3.81
C PHE A 336 11.15 -4.30 2.71
N ALA A 337 10.17 -4.25 1.80
CA ALA A 337 10.08 -3.21 0.77
C ALA A 337 9.35 -1.99 1.34
N LYS A 338 10.12 -0.98 1.76
CA LYS A 338 9.62 0.23 2.44
C LYS A 338 8.56 0.96 1.62
N GLU A 339 8.82 1.16 0.32
CA GLU A 339 7.94 1.86 -0.61
C GLU A 339 6.74 1.00 -1.06
N GLY A 340 6.70 -0.27 -0.68
CA GLY A 340 5.62 -1.20 -1.04
C GLY A 340 4.23 -0.72 -0.62
N GLN A 341 4.14 0.09 0.43
CA GLN A 341 2.86 0.65 0.87
C GLN A 341 2.18 1.57 -0.16
N ILE A 342 2.95 2.14 -1.10
CA ILE A 342 2.45 3.03 -2.14
C ILE A 342 2.74 2.52 -3.55
N ALA A 343 3.58 1.51 -3.68
CA ALA A 343 4.14 1.08 -4.97
C ALA A 343 3.08 0.70 -6.00
N TRP A 344 2.03 0.00 -5.60
CA TRP A 344 0.97 -0.35 -6.53
C TRP A 344 0.13 0.86 -6.95
N LEU A 345 -0.15 1.82 -6.03
CA LEU A 345 -0.84 3.06 -6.35
C LEU A 345 -0.04 3.89 -7.35
N VAL A 346 1.27 4.01 -7.14
CA VAL A 346 2.18 4.69 -8.06
C VAL A 346 2.17 4.01 -9.44
N SER A 347 2.25 2.68 -9.48
CA SER A 347 2.15 1.90 -10.73
C SER A 347 0.79 2.10 -11.42
N TYR A 348 -0.29 2.14 -10.65
CA TYR A 348 -1.63 2.40 -11.16
C TYR A 348 -1.73 3.78 -11.82
N ILE A 349 -1.25 4.84 -11.14
CA ILE A 349 -1.23 6.20 -11.68
C ILE A 349 -0.41 6.26 -12.97
N ALA A 350 0.77 5.65 -12.98
CA ALA A 350 1.65 5.62 -14.15
C ALA A 350 0.97 4.92 -15.35
N ASP A 351 0.30 3.80 -15.14
CA ASP A 351 -0.44 3.11 -16.20
C ASP A 351 -1.64 3.93 -16.71
N ARG A 352 -2.36 4.65 -15.83
CA ARG A 352 -3.47 5.53 -16.21
C ARG A 352 -2.99 6.77 -16.95
N SER A 353 -1.86 7.35 -16.57
CA SER A 353 -1.27 8.51 -17.29
C SER A 353 -0.96 8.19 -18.75
N LYS A 354 -0.51 6.95 -19.04
CA LYS A 354 -0.30 6.47 -20.41
C LYS A 354 -1.58 6.47 -21.24
N LYS A 355 -2.70 6.01 -20.64
CA LYS A 355 -4.00 5.97 -21.33
C LYS A 355 -4.51 7.37 -21.67
N ILE A 356 -4.42 8.32 -20.75
CA ILE A 356 -4.85 9.71 -20.99
C ILE A 356 -4.05 10.37 -22.12
N LYS A 357 -2.73 10.17 -22.13
CA LYS A 357 -1.87 10.71 -23.22
C LYS A 357 -1.91 9.87 -24.50
N LYS A 358 -2.77 8.82 -24.59
CA LYS A 358 -2.89 7.91 -25.74
C LYS A 358 -1.55 7.33 -26.20
N ILE A 359 -0.72 6.96 -25.26
CA ILE A 359 0.57 6.31 -25.50
C ILE A 359 0.38 4.82 -25.24
N TYR A 360 0.37 4.04 -26.31
CA TYR A 360 0.20 2.59 -26.32
C TYR A 360 1.54 1.88 -26.52
#